data_e1b918d0e9cdd9588ef85434be167b35
#
_entry.id   e1b918d0e9cdd9588ef85434be167b35
#
_cell.length_a   1.000
_cell.length_b   1.000
_cell.length_c   1.000
_cell.angle_alpha   90.00
_cell.angle_beta   90.00
_cell.angle_gamma   90.00
#
_symmetry.space_group_name_H-M   'P 1'
#
loop_
_entity.id
_entity.type
_entity.pdbx_description
1 polymer ?
#
loop_
_entity_poly.entity_id
_entity_poly.type
_entity_poly.pdbx_seq_one_letter_code
_entity_poly.pdbx_strand_id
1 'polypeptide(L)'
;MNNDFVLNLHNERIFSSELSYQYSGSWLHANLSGYYNHMTHVTEWQNFYFDDANSFTYVSMTNMNKNYYGVELGLDFKINSFLNFKALGTWSEAKNTNNADVIYMNSTKSTYNKDVVYNKGMHEASTPLSVYSGILSFHKAGWFVDLSGNYYDRIYLSYAPSLRYGNTLRTMGTALGGMDADGNYTPYAQSEGKGGFMLDASIGKSLYLRHGSLSINLMITNLLNNQKIVSGGYEQSRSNYTVNRTTGTATTRAYDFYRNPKKYYVNGING
;
A
#
# COMPACT_ATOMS: atom_id res chain seq x y z
N MET A 1 5.42 31.14 -3.86
CA MET A 1 4.35 30.09 -3.88
C MET A 1 3.05 30.81 -3.58
N ASN A 2 2.17 30.88 -4.52
CA ASN A 2 0.83 31.39 -4.26
C ASN A 2 0.08 30.32 -3.48
N ASN A 3 -0.45 30.68 -2.31
CA ASN A 3 -1.37 29.82 -1.57
C ASN A 3 -2.71 29.88 -2.29
N ASP A 4 -2.91 28.93 -3.21
CA ASP A 4 -4.12 28.85 -3.96
C ASP A 4 -5.14 27.97 -3.22
N PHE A 5 -6.37 28.41 -3.22
CA PHE A 5 -7.45 27.74 -2.50
C PHE A 5 -7.80 26.42 -3.20
N VAL A 6 -7.77 25.34 -2.43
CA VAL A 6 -8.36 24.09 -2.86
C VAL A 6 -9.89 24.25 -2.75
N LEU A 7 -10.56 24.18 -3.89
CA LEU A 7 -12.03 24.27 -3.93
C LEU A 7 -12.65 22.94 -3.45
N ASN A 8 -13.82 23.01 -2.82
CA ASN A 8 -14.59 21.86 -2.33
C ASN A 8 -13.91 21.06 -1.20
N LEU A 9 -13.17 21.72 -0.32
CA LEU A 9 -12.75 21.10 0.92
C LEU A 9 -13.96 20.95 1.85
N HIS A 10 -14.21 19.73 2.27
CA HIS A 10 -15.19 19.38 3.28
C HIS A 10 -14.51 18.71 4.46
N ASN A 11 -15.12 18.79 5.63
CA ASN A 11 -14.64 18.02 6.77
C ASN A 11 -14.75 16.52 6.47
N GLU A 12 -13.67 15.82 6.71
CA GLU A 12 -13.67 14.35 6.64
C GLU A 12 -14.62 13.79 7.69
N ARG A 13 -15.32 12.73 7.33
CA ARG A 13 -16.21 11.99 8.22
C ARG A 13 -15.83 10.53 8.22
N ILE A 14 -15.78 9.94 9.41
CA ILE A 14 -15.44 8.54 9.59
C ILE A 14 -16.60 7.87 10.33
N PHE A 15 -17.15 6.83 9.73
CA PHE A 15 -17.97 5.84 10.41
C PHE A 15 -17.12 4.62 10.68
N SER A 16 -17.08 4.16 11.92
CA SER A 16 -16.29 3.00 12.35
C SER A 16 -17.16 2.05 13.15
N SER A 17 -17.04 0.76 12.87
CA SER A 17 -17.66 -0.31 13.63
C SER A 17 -16.72 -1.50 13.73
N GLU A 18 -16.74 -2.16 14.88
CA GLU A 18 -15.96 -3.35 15.16
C GLU A 18 -16.78 -4.33 16.00
N LEU A 19 -16.61 -5.61 15.69
CA LEU A 19 -17.13 -6.70 16.49
C LEU A 19 -16.00 -7.68 16.80
N SER A 20 -15.79 -7.96 18.08
CA SER A 20 -14.75 -8.85 18.54
C SER A 20 -15.32 -9.98 19.39
N TYR A 21 -14.76 -11.17 19.24
CA TYR A 21 -15.02 -12.32 20.08
C TYR A 21 -13.71 -12.83 20.67
N GLN A 22 -13.71 -13.02 21.99
CA GLN A 22 -12.54 -13.54 22.70
C GLN A 22 -12.90 -14.83 23.41
N TYR A 23 -12.03 -15.81 23.29
CA TYR A 23 -12.07 -17.06 24.03
C TYR A 23 -10.81 -17.22 24.88
N SER A 24 -10.97 -17.55 26.15
CA SER A 24 -9.86 -17.78 27.08
C SER A 24 -10.04 -19.13 27.77
N GLY A 25 -9.27 -20.10 27.35
CA GLY A 25 -9.19 -21.42 27.95
C GLY A 25 -7.81 -21.67 28.58
N SER A 26 -7.62 -22.84 29.16
CA SER A 26 -6.36 -23.20 29.83
C SER A 26 -5.19 -23.43 28.86
N TRP A 27 -5.46 -23.81 27.64
CA TRP A 27 -4.48 -24.15 26.61
C TRP A 27 -4.60 -23.32 25.33
N LEU A 28 -5.72 -22.60 25.17
CA LEU A 28 -6.01 -21.76 24.00
C LEU A 28 -6.57 -20.42 24.44
N HIS A 29 -5.94 -19.33 23.97
CA HIS A 29 -6.56 -18.01 23.90
C HIS A 29 -6.78 -17.68 22.43
N ALA A 30 -7.99 -17.27 22.09
CA ALA A 30 -8.35 -16.90 20.72
C ALA A 30 -9.03 -15.52 20.71
N ASN A 31 -8.69 -14.70 19.74
CA ASN A 31 -9.36 -13.45 19.46
C ASN A 31 -9.71 -13.40 17.98
N LEU A 32 -10.96 -13.16 17.67
CA LEU A 32 -11.46 -12.94 16.31
C LEU A 32 -12.14 -11.57 16.30
N SER A 33 -11.69 -10.68 15.43
CA SER A 33 -12.34 -9.39 15.23
C SER A 33 -12.66 -9.14 13.76
N GLY A 34 -13.76 -8.45 13.52
CA GLY A 34 -14.14 -7.94 12.21
C GLY A 34 -14.43 -6.45 12.33
N TYR A 35 -13.93 -5.67 11.40
CA TYR A 35 -14.09 -4.22 11.40
C TYR A 35 -14.56 -3.69 10.05
N TYR A 36 -15.24 -2.55 10.09
CA TYR A 36 -15.63 -1.80 8.93
C TYR A 36 -15.52 -0.29 9.21
N ASN A 37 -14.75 0.40 8.39
CA ASN A 37 -14.61 1.85 8.43
C ASN A 37 -14.98 2.44 7.08
N HIS A 38 -15.86 3.42 7.10
CA HIS A 38 -16.23 4.21 5.93
C HIS A 38 -15.83 5.65 6.12
N MET A 39 -14.95 6.13 5.26
CA MET A 39 -14.46 7.51 5.26
C MET A 39 -15.03 8.26 4.08
N THR A 40 -15.50 9.48 4.30
CA THR A 40 -16.04 10.37 3.27
C THR A 40 -15.35 11.71 3.26
N HIS A 41 -15.29 12.34 2.11
CA HIS A 41 -14.65 13.65 1.88
C HIS A 41 -13.16 13.67 2.24
N VAL A 42 -12.48 12.54 2.08
CA VAL A 42 -11.04 12.44 2.31
C VAL A 42 -10.31 13.31 1.30
N THR A 43 -9.29 14.01 1.79
CA THR A 43 -8.40 14.83 0.96
C THR A 43 -6.99 14.27 1.01
N GLU A 44 -6.41 14.01 -0.14
CA GLU A 44 -5.04 13.53 -0.27
C GLU A 44 -4.20 14.48 -1.10
N TRP A 45 -2.96 14.65 -0.67
CA TRP A 45 -1.96 15.41 -1.39
C TRP A 45 -0.90 14.46 -1.92
N GLN A 46 -0.62 14.56 -3.21
CA GLN A 46 0.48 13.84 -3.83
C GLN A 46 1.37 14.80 -4.60
N ASN A 47 2.64 14.49 -4.64
CA ASN A 47 3.59 15.14 -5.53
C ASN A 47 4.24 14.07 -6.40
N PHE A 48 4.37 14.35 -7.67
CA PHE A 48 5.05 13.47 -8.62
C PHE A 48 5.71 14.31 -9.70
N TYR A 49 6.73 13.73 -10.32
CA TYR A 49 7.37 14.34 -11.45
C TYR A 49 6.53 14.09 -12.70
N PHE A 50 6.08 15.15 -13.34
CA PHE A 50 5.29 15.10 -14.55
C PHE A 50 6.16 15.50 -15.74
N ASP A 51 6.51 14.51 -16.57
CA ASP A 51 7.48 14.71 -17.65
C ASP A 51 7.02 15.69 -18.73
N ASP A 52 5.72 15.74 -19.04
CA ASP A 52 5.19 16.69 -20.03
C ASP A 52 5.42 18.15 -19.62
N ALA A 53 5.44 18.40 -18.34
CA ALA A 53 5.72 19.70 -17.76
C ALA A 53 7.20 19.88 -17.39
N ASN A 54 7.99 18.82 -17.45
CA ASN A 54 9.37 18.76 -16.97
C ASN A 54 9.54 19.35 -15.56
N SER A 55 8.59 19.07 -14.69
CA SER A 55 8.55 19.61 -13.33
C SER A 55 7.79 18.73 -12.36
N PHE A 56 8.02 18.98 -11.06
CA PHE A 56 7.17 18.40 -10.02
C PHE A 56 5.79 19.03 -10.05
N THR A 57 4.77 18.20 -10.03
CA THR A 57 3.38 18.61 -9.95
C THR A 57 2.82 18.23 -8.59
N TYR A 58 2.21 19.21 -7.94
CA TYR A 58 1.44 19.02 -6.71
C TYR A 58 -0.02 18.79 -7.09
N VAL A 59 -0.59 17.74 -6.56
CA VAL A 59 -1.97 17.34 -6.82
C VAL A 59 -2.71 17.27 -5.52
N SER A 60 -3.86 17.94 -5.46
CA SER A 60 -4.84 17.76 -4.39
C SER A 60 -6.01 16.99 -4.94
N MET A 61 -6.21 15.80 -4.41
CA MET A 61 -7.39 14.96 -4.65
C MET A 61 -8.35 15.14 -3.49
N THR A 62 -9.57 15.57 -3.78
CA THR A 62 -10.62 15.85 -2.78
C THR A 62 -11.84 14.99 -3.02
N ASN A 63 -12.79 15.04 -2.08
CA ASN A 63 -14.07 14.35 -2.18
C ASN A 63 -13.94 12.83 -2.36
N MET A 64 -12.88 12.24 -1.84
CA MET A 64 -12.66 10.80 -1.89
C MET A 64 -13.44 10.09 -0.81
N ASN A 65 -14.02 8.96 -1.16
CA ASN A 65 -14.62 8.07 -0.19
C ASN A 65 -13.84 6.76 -0.18
N LYS A 66 -13.58 6.24 1.02
CA LYS A 66 -12.78 5.04 1.22
C LYS A 66 -13.47 4.05 2.13
N ASN A 67 -13.31 2.78 1.84
CA ASN A 67 -13.72 1.69 2.71
C ASN A 67 -12.49 0.92 3.18
N TYR A 68 -12.44 0.67 4.48
CA TYR A 68 -11.48 -0.23 5.12
C TYR A 68 -12.28 -1.26 5.90
N TYR A 69 -12.13 -2.52 5.56
CA TYR A 69 -12.77 -3.60 6.28
C TYR A 69 -11.90 -4.84 6.28
N GLY A 70 -12.06 -5.65 7.29
CA GLY A 70 -11.25 -6.84 7.42
C GLY A 70 -11.63 -7.72 8.57
N VAL A 71 -10.92 -8.82 8.64
CA VAL A 71 -11.01 -9.81 9.71
C VAL A 71 -9.61 -10.08 10.24
N GLU A 72 -9.48 -10.13 11.55
CA GLU A 72 -8.24 -10.42 12.26
C GLU A 72 -8.46 -11.61 13.18
N LEU A 73 -7.55 -12.58 13.12
CA LEU A 73 -7.55 -13.75 13.98
C LEU A 73 -6.22 -13.82 14.72
N GLY A 74 -6.29 -13.91 16.04
CA GLY A 74 -5.15 -14.20 16.91
C GLY A 74 -5.40 -15.47 17.70
N LEU A 75 -4.46 -16.40 17.67
CA LEU A 75 -4.49 -17.64 18.42
C LEU A 75 -3.20 -17.77 19.23
N ASP A 76 -3.34 -18.16 20.50
CA ASP A 76 -2.21 -18.45 21.38
C ASP A 76 -2.44 -19.81 22.02
N PHE A 77 -1.63 -20.78 21.57
CA PHE A 77 -1.69 -22.17 22.00
C PHE A 77 -0.59 -22.47 23.02
N LYS A 78 -0.94 -22.71 24.23
CA LYS A 78 -0.05 -23.25 25.26
C LYS A 78 0.06 -24.75 25.09
N ILE A 79 1.07 -25.22 24.34
CA ILE A 79 1.27 -26.64 24.05
C ILE A 79 1.67 -27.37 25.32
N ASN A 80 2.59 -26.80 26.10
CA ASN A 80 3.00 -27.32 27.40
C ASN A 80 3.68 -26.19 28.23
N SER A 81 4.33 -26.53 29.34
CA SER A 81 4.97 -25.54 30.23
C SER A 81 6.19 -24.82 29.64
N PHE A 82 6.75 -25.29 28.52
CA PHE A 82 7.94 -24.73 27.89
C PHE A 82 7.75 -24.43 26.39
N LEU A 83 6.63 -24.78 25.80
CA LEU A 83 6.38 -24.61 24.38
C LEU A 83 5.05 -23.92 24.15
N ASN A 84 5.07 -22.83 23.41
CA ASN A 84 3.93 -22.03 23.01
C ASN A 84 3.94 -21.83 21.49
N PHE A 85 2.76 -21.80 20.86
CA PHE A 85 2.59 -21.46 19.45
C PHE A 85 1.54 -20.38 19.31
N LYS A 86 1.91 -19.27 18.62
CA LYS A 86 0.97 -18.21 18.27
C LYS A 86 0.75 -18.20 16.76
N ALA A 87 -0.50 -18.04 16.36
CA ALA A 87 -0.86 -17.80 14.98
C ALA A 87 -1.64 -16.48 14.89
N LEU A 88 -1.28 -15.65 13.93
CA LEU A 88 -1.91 -14.36 13.65
C LEU A 88 -2.30 -14.35 12.17
N GLY A 89 -3.46 -13.84 11.86
CA GLY A 89 -3.91 -13.69 10.48
C GLY A 89 -4.74 -12.43 10.33
N THR A 90 -4.42 -11.63 9.33
CA THR A 90 -5.20 -10.47 8.93
C THR A 90 -5.51 -10.58 7.45
N TRP A 91 -6.78 -10.46 7.11
CA TRP A 91 -7.25 -10.23 5.77
C TRP A 91 -8.04 -8.94 5.75
N SER A 92 -7.65 -8.01 4.92
CA SER A 92 -8.28 -6.70 4.85
C SER A 92 -8.51 -6.23 3.42
N GLU A 93 -9.37 -5.26 3.28
CA GLU A 93 -9.61 -4.50 2.06
C GLU A 93 -9.55 -3.02 2.41
N ALA A 94 -8.80 -2.25 1.64
CA ALA A 94 -8.64 -0.81 1.80
C ALA A 94 -8.67 -0.16 0.43
N LYS A 95 -9.80 0.46 0.04
CA LYS A 95 -9.98 0.96 -1.34
C LYS A 95 -10.87 2.19 -1.45
N ASN A 96 -10.65 2.92 -2.52
CA ASN A 96 -11.50 4.02 -2.92
C ASN A 96 -12.86 3.50 -3.43
N THR A 97 -13.94 4.14 -3.01
CA THR A 97 -15.32 3.77 -3.42
C THR A 97 -15.89 4.69 -4.49
N ASN A 98 -15.29 5.85 -4.71
CA ASN A 98 -15.61 6.78 -5.78
C ASN A 98 -14.34 7.29 -6.46
N ASN A 99 -14.51 8.07 -7.51
CA ASN A 99 -13.45 8.82 -8.15
C ASN A 99 -13.23 10.13 -7.40
N ALA A 100 -11.99 10.61 -7.37
CA ALA A 100 -11.61 11.84 -6.70
C ALA A 100 -11.78 13.05 -7.61
N ASP A 101 -12.19 14.17 -7.04
CA ASP A 101 -12.05 15.47 -7.69
C ASP A 101 -10.58 15.92 -7.57
N VAL A 102 -10.03 16.51 -8.64
CA VAL A 102 -8.63 16.93 -8.63
C VAL A 102 -8.48 18.34 -9.11
N ILE A 103 -7.61 19.06 -8.43
CA ILE A 103 -7.07 20.34 -8.89
C ILE A 103 -5.56 20.16 -8.98
N TYR A 104 -5.03 20.43 -10.15
CA TYR A 104 -3.58 20.39 -10.36
C TYR A 104 -3.09 21.64 -11.04
N MET A 105 -1.89 22.03 -10.68
CA MET A 105 -1.21 23.21 -11.20
C MET A 105 0.07 22.78 -11.88
N ASN A 106 0.28 23.28 -13.07
CA ASN A 106 1.54 23.15 -13.76
C ASN A 106 2.43 24.34 -13.37
N SER A 107 3.63 24.08 -12.89
CA SER A 107 4.59 25.14 -12.48
C SER A 107 4.96 26.12 -13.60
N THR A 108 4.73 25.74 -14.87
CA THR A 108 5.01 26.56 -16.04
C THR A 108 3.82 27.40 -16.50
N LYS A 109 2.62 27.14 -15.97
CA LYS A 109 1.38 27.85 -16.30
C LYS A 109 0.67 28.25 -15.02
N SER A 110 0.42 29.53 -14.85
CA SER A 110 -0.30 30.09 -13.68
C SER A 110 -1.81 29.72 -13.65
N THR A 111 -2.22 28.70 -14.35
CA THR A 111 -3.64 28.31 -14.46
C THR A 111 -3.89 26.98 -13.78
N TYR A 112 -4.97 26.91 -13.02
CA TYR A 112 -5.45 25.62 -12.49
C TYR A 112 -6.17 24.83 -13.56
N ASN A 113 -5.99 23.52 -13.44
CA ASN A 113 -6.81 22.56 -14.16
C ASN A 113 -7.67 21.80 -13.15
N LYS A 114 -8.95 21.66 -13.47
CA LYS A 114 -9.89 20.82 -12.72
C LYS A 114 -10.17 19.61 -13.55
N ASP A 115 -10.16 18.45 -12.91
CA ASP A 115 -10.44 17.16 -13.55
C ASP A 115 -10.96 16.16 -12.51
N VAL A 116 -11.21 14.96 -12.93
CA VAL A 116 -11.53 13.81 -12.09
C VAL A 116 -10.45 12.78 -12.24
N VAL A 117 -9.98 12.24 -11.11
CA VAL A 117 -9.10 11.07 -11.08
C VAL A 117 -9.97 9.82 -11.03
N TYR A 118 -9.90 8.99 -12.05
CA TYR A 118 -10.62 7.73 -12.13
C TYR A 118 -9.89 6.66 -11.32
N ASN A 119 -10.03 6.74 -10.00
CA ASN A 119 -9.36 5.89 -9.02
C ASN A 119 -10.32 5.03 -8.17
N LYS A 120 -11.59 4.98 -8.51
CA LYS A 120 -12.54 4.08 -7.87
C LYS A 120 -12.07 2.63 -7.96
N GLY A 121 -12.09 1.92 -6.83
CA GLY A 121 -11.66 0.53 -6.73
C GLY A 121 -10.15 0.36 -6.52
N MET A 122 -9.35 1.43 -6.57
CA MET A 122 -7.93 1.36 -6.26
C MET A 122 -7.69 1.24 -4.76
N HIS A 123 -6.68 0.47 -4.41
CA HIS A 123 -6.32 0.13 -3.04
C HIS A 123 -5.34 1.12 -2.44
N GLU A 124 -5.27 1.15 -1.11
CA GLU A 124 -4.16 1.77 -0.40
C GLU A 124 -2.85 1.10 -0.78
N ALA A 125 -1.83 1.93 -0.94
CA ALA A 125 -0.52 1.47 -1.41
C ALA A 125 0.43 1.17 -0.26
N SER A 126 1.43 0.34 -0.55
CA SER A 126 2.59 0.06 0.30
C SER A 126 2.29 -0.65 1.62
N THR A 127 1.07 -1.09 1.84
CA THR A 127 0.67 -1.88 3.01
C THR A 127 0.14 -3.23 2.54
N PRO A 128 0.66 -4.35 3.05
CA PRO A 128 0.08 -5.66 2.77
C PRO A 128 -1.35 -5.73 3.30
N LEU A 129 -2.30 -6.10 2.45
CA LEU A 129 -3.70 -6.28 2.84
C LEU A 129 -3.98 -7.68 3.41
N SER A 130 -3.02 -8.59 3.26
CA SER A 130 -3.06 -9.89 3.91
C SER A 130 -1.72 -10.18 4.57
N VAL A 131 -1.78 -10.50 5.86
CA VAL A 131 -0.59 -10.88 6.66
C VAL A 131 -0.94 -12.10 7.49
N TYR A 132 -0.07 -13.09 7.42
CA TYR A 132 -0.18 -14.31 8.23
C TYR A 132 1.13 -14.55 8.94
N SER A 133 1.07 -14.83 10.24
CA SER A 133 2.25 -15.06 11.08
C SER A 133 2.06 -16.29 11.95
N GLY A 134 3.12 -17.07 12.09
CA GLY A 134 3.20 -18.18 13.03
C GLY A 134 4.47 -18.04 13.86
N ILE A 135 4.35 -18.07 15.18
CA ILE A 135 5.47 -17.93 16.11
C ILE A 135 5.51 -19.15 17.03
N LEU A 136 6.61 -19.89 16.97
CA LEU A 136 6.88 -20.98 17.88
C LEU A 136 7.91 -20.53 18.92
N SER A 137 7.50 -20.54 20.19
CA SER A 137 8.30 -20.07 21.32
C SER A 137 8.63 -21.22 22.27
N PHE A 138 9.93 -21.41 22.55
CA PHE A 138 10.43 -22.38 23.51
C PHE A 138 11.14 -21.67 24.66
N HIS A 139 10.75 -21.97 25.90
CA HIS A 139 11.35 -21.41 27.11
C HIS A 139 11.57 -22.52 28.14
N LYS A 140 12.82 -22.90 28.40
CA LYS A 140 13.16 -23.90 29.43
C LYS A 140 14.56 -23.69 29.98
N ALA A 141 14.70 -23.78 31.29
CA ALA A 141 15.98 -23.73 31.98
C ALA A 141 16.86 -22.51 31.59
N GLY A 142 16.24 -21.34 31.45
CA GLY A 142 16.92 -20.10 31.02
C GLY A 142 17.20 -19.99 29.53
N TRP A 143 16.96 -21.02 28.73
CA TRP A 143 16.95 -20.93 27.28
C TRP A 143 15.63 -20.34 26.78
N PHE A 144 15.69 -19.50 25.77
CA PHE A 144 14.56 -19.07 25.00
C PHE A 144 14.89 -19.10 23.50
N VAL A 145 13.98 -19.63 22.74
CA VAL A 145 14.08 -19.75 21.28
C VAL A 145 12.74 -19.38 20.69
N ASP A 146 12.73 -18.39 19.79
CA ASP A 146 11.55 -18.01 19.02
C ASP A 146 11.85 -18.19 17.54
N LEU A 147 10.92 -18.81 16.84
CA LEU A 147 10.92 -18.96 15.39
C LEU A 147 9.65 -18.34 14.86
N SER A 148 9.76 -17.29 14.05
CA SER A 148 8.64 -16.53 13.49
C SER A 148 8.61 -16.64 11.98
N GLY A 149 7.56 -17.25 11.44
CA GLY A 149 7.28 -17.28 10.00
C GLY A 149 6.20 -16.26 9.66
N ASN A 150 6.47 -15.38 8.70
CA ASN A 150 5.57 -14.31 8.29
C ASN A 150 5.32 -14.39 6.78
N TYR A 151 4.07 -14.35 6.36
CA TYR A 151 3.68 -14.30 4.96
C TYR A 151 2.88 -13.02 4.68
N TYR A 152 3.32 -12.28 3.66
CA TYR A 152 2.73 -11.02 3.23
C TYR A 152 2.16 -11.18 1.83
N ASP A 153 0.98 -10.61 1.59
CA ASP A 153 0.32 -10.69 0.28
C ASP A 153 -0.56 -9.47 0.01
N ARG A 154 -1.02 -9.34 -1.25
CA ARG A 154 -1.91 -8.27 -1.69
C ARG A 154 -1.34 -6.88 -1.40
N ILE A 155 -0.14 -6.62 -1.90
CA ILE A 155 0.57 -5.34 -1.78
C ILE A 155 0.37 -4.56 -3.07
N TYR A 156 -0.07 -3.31 -2.97
CA TYR A 156 -0.31 -2.46 -4.14
C TYR A 156 0.71 -1.33 -4.21
N LEU A 157 1.06 -0.91 -5.45
CA LEU A 157 1.92 0.25 -5.67
C LEU A 157 1.11 1.53 -5.59
N SER A 158 1.76 2.64 -5.22
CA SER A 158 1.18 3.97 -5.38
C SER A 158 0.99 4.27 -6.86
N TYR A 159 -0.21 4.71 -7.21
CA TYR A 159 -0.54 5.05 -8.59
C TYR A 159 -0.26 6.51 -8.91
N ALA A 160 0.01 6.81 -10.20
CA ALA A 160 0.13 8.17 -10.70
C ALA A 160 -1.27 8.73 -11.04
N PRO A 161 -1.77 9.76 -10.34
CA PRO A 161 -3.08 10.34 -10.63
C PRO A 161 -3.20 10.86 -12.07
N SER A 162 -2.12 11.41 -12.61
CA SER A 162 -2.10 11.98 -13.97
C SER A 162 -2.44 11.00 -15.08
N LEU A 163 -2.13 9.71 -14.89
CA LEU A 163 -2.50 8.65 -15.85
C LEU A 163 -3.99 8.32 -15.81
N ARG A 164 -4.70 8.83 -14.82
CA ARG A 164 -6.11 8.52 -14.54
C ARG A 164 -7.00 9.78 -14.55
N TYR A 165 -6.47 10.91 -15.05
CA TYR A 165 -7.27 12.11 -15.29
C TYR A 165 -8.26 11.86 -16.43
N GLY A 166 -9.47 12.38 -16.30
CA GLY A 166 -10.47 12.30 -17.38
C GLY A 166 -9.95 12.89 -18.70
N ASN A 167 -9.20 13.99 -18.66
CA ASN A 167 -8.57 14.57 -19.84
C ASN A 167 -7.51 13.63 -20.44
N THR A 168 -6.71 12.96 -19.62
CA THR A 168 -5.72 11.98 -20.08
C THR A 168 -6.42 10.79 -20.76
N LEU A 169 -7.40 10.19 -20.10
CA LEU A 169 -8.15 9.04 -20.62
C LEU A 169 -8.87 9.37 -21.92
N ARG A 170 -9.45 10.56 -22.02
CA ARG A 170 -10.09 11.05 -23.25
C ARG A 170 -9.09 11.22 -24.39
N THR A 171 -7.91 11.78 -24.11
CA THR A 171 -6.84 11.94 -25.10
C THR A 171 -6.33 10.60 -25.61
N MET A 172 -6.27 9.58 -24.75
CA MET A 172 -5.93 8.21 -25.12
C MET A 172 -7.00 7.59 -26.03
N GLY A 173 -8.27 7.93 -25.78
CA GLY A 173 -9.38 7.39 -26.53
C GLY A 173 -9.47 5.86 -26.53
N THR A 174 -10.21 5.30 -27.47
CA THR A 174 -10.33 3.84 -27.63
C THR A 174 -9.04 3.20 -28.17
N ALA A 175 -8.30 3.92 -29.00
CA ALA A 175 -7.07 3.41 -29.62
C ALA A 175 -5.98 3.04 -28.61
N LEU A 176 -5.92 3.73 -27.47
CA LEU A 176 -4.93 3.50 -26.41
C LEU A 176 -5.54 2.92 -25.13
N GLY A 177 -6.84 2.56 -25.18
CA GLY A 177 -7.51 1.94 -24.06
C GLY A 177 -7.81 2.91 -22.92
N GLY A 178 -7.92 4.21 -23.18
CA GLY A 178 -8.40 5.19 -22.20
C GLY A 178 -9.93 5.23 -22.12
N MET A 179 -10.60 4.75 -23.16
CA MET A 179 -12.05 4.64 -23.25
C MET A 179 -12.44 3.31 -23.90
N ASP A 180 -13.59 2.79 -23.56
CA ASP A 180 -14.22 1.67 -24.26
C ASP A 180 -15.03 2.13 -25.50
N ALA A 181 -15.62 1.17 -26.22
CA ALA A 181 -16.43 1.46 -27.41
C ALA A 181 -17.70 2.26 -27.09
N ASP A 182 -18.19 2.17 -25.86
CA ASP A 182 -19.39 2.86 -25.39
C ASP A 182 -19.11 4.26 -24.85
N GLY A 183 -17.83 4.67 -24.86
CA GLY A 183 -17.38 5.98 -24.41
C GLY A 183 -17.13 6.08 -22.90
N ASN A 184 -17.13 4.97 -22.16
CA ASN A 184 -16.78 4.97 -20.75
C ASN A 184 -15.27 5.03 -20.58
N TYR A 185 -14.81 5.72 -19.56
CA TYR A 185 -13.40 5.78 -19.22
C TYR A 185 -12.90 4.46 -18.60
N THR A 186 -11.79 3.96 -19.11
CA THR A 186 -11.14 2.70 -18.69
C THR A 186 -9.75 2.99 -18.13
N PRO A 187 -9.62 3.39 -16.84
CA PRO A 187 -8.34 3.67 -16.24
C PRO A 187 -7.49 2.39 -16.14
N TYR A 188 -6.18 2.55 -16.17
CA TYR A 188 -5.27 1.45 -15.93
C TYR A 188 -5.50 0.84 -14.54
N ALA A 189 -5.38 -0.49 -14.47
CA ALA A 189 -5.35 -1.20 -13.20
C ALA A 189 -4.16 -0.73 -12.36
N GLN A 190 -4.36 -0.70 -11.05
CA GLN A 190 -3.29 -0.44 -10.11
C GLN A 190 -2.27 -1.58 -10.15
N SER A 191 -1.00 -1.25 -10.12
CA SER A 191 0.06 -2.24 -10.11
C SER A 191 0.22 -2.86 -8.74
N GLU A 192 0.53 -4.15 -8.73
CA GLU A 192 0.77 -4.92 -7.51
C GLU A 192 2.26 -5.10 -7.26
N GLY A 193 2.64 -5.12 -6.00
CA GLY A 193 3.92 -5.59 -5.52
C GLY A 193 3.99 -7.13 -5.56
N LYS A 194 4.87 -7.69 -4.77
CA LYS A 194 5.02 -9.14 -4.69
C LYS A 194 5.08 -9.56 -3.23
N GLY A 195 4.14 -10.35 -2.82
CA GLY A 195 4.13 -11.00 -1.52
C GLY A 195 5.19 -12.09 -1.38
N GLY A 196 5.32 -12.64 -0.20
CA GLY A 196 6.23 -13.73 0.07
C GLY A 196 6.38 -14.06 1.55
N PHE A 197 7.15 -15.09 1.82
CA PHE A 197 7.37 -15.61 3.14
C PHE A 197 8.73 -15.16 3.69
N MET A 198 8.76 -14.75 4.96
CA MET A 198 9.96 -14.43 5.73
C MET A 198 10.03 -15.29 6.98
N LEU A 199 11.22 -15.72 7.34
CA LEU A 199 11.49 -16.46 8.56
C LEU A 199 12.51 -15.72 9.41
N ASP A 200 12.14 -15.44 10.65
CA ASP A 200 12.98 -14.81 11.66
C ASP A 200 13.23 -15.78 12.80
N ALA A 201 14.38 -15.69 13.43
CA ALA A 201 14.74 -16.53 14.55
C ALA A 201 15.41 -15.71 15.67
N SER A 202 15.11 -16.05 16.90
CA SER A 202 15.76 -15.51 18.08
C SER A 202 16.15 -16.68 18.98
N ILE A 203 17.37 -16.65 19.47
CA ILE A 203 17.88 -17.63 20.45
C ILE A 203 18.65 -16.91 21.55
N GLY A 204 18.40 -17.26 22.79
CA GLY A 204 19.13 -16.68 23.89
C GLY A 204 19.15 -17.55 25.13
N LYS A 205 19.99 -17.13 26.05
CA LYS A 205 20.23 -17.79 27.32
C LYS A 205 20.30 -16.77 28.44
N SER A 206 19.53 -16.99 29.48
CA SER A 206 19.66 -16.29 30.75
C SER A 206 20.41 -17.16 31.77
N LEU A 207 21.46 -16.60 32.31
CA LEU A 207 22.26 -17.19 33.36
C LEU A 207 21.96 -16.45 34.68
N TYR A 208 21.54 -17.18 35.68
CA TYR A 208 21.25 -16.63 37.02
C TYR A 208 22.50 -16.80 37.89
N LEU A 209 23.09 -15.69 38.27
CA LEU A 209 24.27 -15.60 39.10
C LEU A 209 23.88 -15.28 40.55
N ARG A 210 24.78 -15.49 41.51
CA ARG A 210 24.52 -15.24 42.94
C ARG A 210 24.10 -13.80 43.24
N HIS A 211 24.57 -12.83 42.46
CA HIS A 211 24.36 -11.40 42.69
C HIS A 211 23.77 -10.67 41.47
N GLY A 212 23.19 -11.41 40.51
CA GLY A 212 22.62 -10.81 39.30
C GLY A 212 22.21 -11.84 38.26
N SER A 213 21.87 -11.36 37.08
CA SER A 213 21.60 -12.22 35.93
C SER A 213 22.29 -11.68 34.68
N LEU A 214 22.73 -12.57 33.81
CA LEU A 214 23.27 -12.25 32.50
C LEU A 214 22.37 -12.91 31.43
N SER A 215 21.87 -12.12 30.51
CA SER A 215 21.14 -12.62 29.34
C SER A 215 21.89 -12.31 28.06
N ILE A 216 22.09 -13.32 27.23
CA ILE A 216 22.69 -13.20 25.91
C ILE A 216 21.60 -13.58 24.89
N ASN A 217 21.40 -12.77 23.88
CA ASN A 217 20.44 -13.00 22.82
C ASN A 217 21.08 -12.77 21.45
N LEU A 218 20.79 -13.67 20.51
CA LEU A 218 21.08 -13.55 19.08
C LEU A 218 19.74 -13.51 18.34
N MET A 219 19.55 -12.47 17.54
CA MET A 219 18.37 -12.32 16.68
C MET A 219 18.84 -12.30 15.23
N ILE A 220 18.15 -13.07 14.39
CA ILE A 220 18.41 -13.16 12.95
C ILE A 220 17.09 -12.88 12.26
N THR A 221 17.05 -11.84 11.43
CA THR A 221 15.90 -11.53 10.58
C THR A 221 16.15 -12.07 9.19
N ASN A 222 15.05 -12.45 8.52
CA ASN A 222 15.08 -12.99 7.16
C ASN A 222 16.09 -14.16 7.01
N LEU A 223 15.99 -15.16 7.88
CA LEU A 223 16.86 -16.33 7.92
C LEU A 223 16.98 -17.06 6.56
N LEU A 224 15.93 -17.01 5.73
CA LEU A 224 15.90 -17.61 4.41
C LEU A 224 16.50 -16.71 3.31
N ASN A 225 16.95 -15.51 3.67
CA ASN A 225 17.46 -14.51 2.72
C ASN A 225 16.51 -14.25 1.55
N ASN A 226 15.22 -14.10 1.83
CA ASN A 226 14.24 -13.80 0.79
C ASN A 226 14.37 -12.33 0.36
N GLN A 227 14.80 -12.12 -0.88
CA GLN A 227 14.96 -10.81 -1.51
C GLN A 227 13.88 -10.52 -2.57
N LYS A 228 12.83 -11.34 -2.63
CA LYS A 228 11.83 -11.29 -3.71
C LYS A 228 10.53 -10.58 -3.30
N ILE A 229 10.41 -10.17 -2.04
CA ILE A 229 9.25 -9.44 -1.56
C ILE A 229 9.35 -7.99 -2.03
N VAL A 230 8.33 -7.54 -2.73
CA VAL A 230 8.16 -6.15 -3.14
C VAL A 230 7.11 -5.55 -2.24
N SER A 231 7.55 -4.82 -1.20
CA SER A 231 6.67 -4.27 -0.15
C SER A 231 5.87 -3.05 -0.59
N GLY A 232 6.13 -2.51 -1.77
CA GLY A 232 5.45 -1.35 -2.32
C GLY A 232 6.24 -0.73 -3.47
N GLY A 233 6.00 0.53 -3.71
CA GLY A 233 6.61 1.29 -4.78
C GLY A 233 5.60 2.24 -5.40
N TYR A 234 5.91 2.75 -6.56
CA TYR A 234 5.06 3.72 -7.24
C TYR A 234 5.15 3.60 -8.76
N GLU A 235 4.07 3.99 -9.42
CA GLU A 235 4.04 4.23 -10.85
C GLU A 235 4.53 5.66 -11.11
N GLN A 236 5.46 5.82 -12.02
CA GLN A 236 5.86 7.13 -12.50
C GLN A 236 5.42 7.32 -13.94
N SER A 237 4.73 8.42 -14.19
CA SER A 237 4.54 8.88 -15.55
C SER A 237 5.87 9.43 -16.05
N ARG A 238 6.64 8.61 -16.71
CA ARG A 238 7.87 9.05 -17.38
C ARG A 238 7.66 8.95 -18.87
N SER A 239 7.52 10.07 -19.53
CA SER A 239 7.55 10.07 -20.99
C SER A 239 8.98 10.03 -21.47
N ASN A 240 9.29 9.10 -22.34
CA ASN A 240 10.39 9.29 -23.29
C ASN A 240 9.91 10.17 -24.43
N TYR A 241 9.19 11.22 -24.08
CA TYR A 241 8.49 12.09 -24.97
C TYR A 241 9.50 13.09 -25.56
N THR A 242 9.78 12.97 -26.81
CA THR A 242 10.43 14.03 -27.58
C THR A 242 9.38 14.66 -28.49
N VAL A 243 8.90 15.82 -28.11
CA VAL A 243 8.20 16.68 -29.07
C VAL A 243 9.25 17.15 -30.06
N ASN A 244 9.02 16.89 -31.33
CA ASN A 244 9.76 17.58 -32.38
C ASN A 244 9.39 19.06 -32.27
N ARG A 245 10.30 19.86 -31.74
CA ARG A 245 10.08 21.31 -31.51
C ARG A 245 9.79 22.09 -32.80
N THR A 246 10.16 21.54 -33.95
CA THR A 246 9.96 22.18 -35.25
C THR A 246 8.57 21.89 -35.81
N THR A 247 8.02 20.71 -35.59
CA THR A 247 6.72 20.30 -36.15
C THR A 247 5.62 20.24 -35.13
N GLY A 248 5.91 20.34 -33.84
CA GLY A 248 4.93 20.17 -32.74
C GLY A 248 4.34 18.76 -32.63
N THR A 249 4.82 17.83 -33.46
CA THR A 249 4.29 16.45 -33.49
C THR A 249 4.95 15.58 -32.44
N ALA A 250 4.12 14.90 -31.66
CA ALA A 250 4.53 13.86 -30.74
C ALA A 250 5.02 12.63 -31.52
N THR A 251 6.15 12.06 -31.12
CA THR A 251 6.59 10.80 -31.65
C THR A 251 5.75 9.64 -31.11
N THR A 252 5.67 8.52 -31.83
CA THR A 252 4.92 7.30 -31.46
C THR A 252 5.30 6.74 -30.06
N ARG A 253 6.43 7.13 -29.49
CA ARG A 253 6.85 6.77 -28.12
C ARG A 253 5.99 7.40 -27.03
N ALA A 254 5.28 8.50 -27.29
CA ALA A 254 4.32 9.08 -26.35
C ALA A 254 3.19 8.09 -26.02
N TYR A 255 2.81 7.26 -26.96
CA TYR A 255 1.74 6.28 -26.79
C TYR A 255 2.14 5.06 -25.96
N ASP A 256 3.40 4.63 -26.02
CA ASP A 256 3.90 3.54 -25.18
C ASP A 256 3.90 3.90 -23.70
N PHE A 257 4.06 5.17 -23.42
CA PHE A 257 4.04 5.73 -22.08
C PHE A 257 2.72 5.48 -21.34
N TYR A 258 1.59 5.76 -21.99
CA TYR A 258 0.26 5.55 -21.41
C TYR A 258 -0.07 4.06 -21.22
N ARG A 259 0.50 3.18 -22.06
CA ARG A 259 0.29 1.73 -21.97
C ARG A 259 1.17 1.06 -20.92
N ASN A 260 2.39 1.55 -20.73
CA ASN A 260 3.40 0.93 -19.88
C ASN A 260 4.06 2.00 -18.98
N PRO A 261 3.37 2.49 -17.94
CA PRO A 261 3.99 3.41 -16.99
C PRO A 261 5.21 2.75 -16.37
N LYS A 262 6.27 3.51 -16.18
CA LYS A 262 7.46 3.01 -15.49
C LYS A 262 7.11 2.74 -14.03
N LYS A 263 7.41 1.55 -13.56
CA LYS A 263 7.15 1.12 -12.19
C LYS A 263 8.45 1.11 -11.41
N TYR A 264 8.40 1.68 -10.21
CA TYR A 264 9.47 1.64 -9.24
C TYR A 264 9.02 0.79 -8.07
N TYR A 265 9.77 -0.26 -7.82
CA TYR A 265 9.50 -1.19 -6.74
C TYR A 265 10.37 -0.87 -5.53
N VAL A 266 9.79 -1.04 -4.35
CA VAL A 266 10.51 -1.01 -3.09
C VAL A 266 10.54 -2.44 -2.56
N ASN A 267 11.74 -3.01 -2.48
CA ASN A 267 11.94 -4.33 -1.90
C ASN A 267 11.83 -4.26 -0.37
N GLY A 268 11.18 -5.26 0.21
CA GLY A 268 11.09 -5.37 1.67
C GLY A 268 12.43 -5.67 2.30
N ILE A 269 12.71 -5.00 3.40
CA ILE A 269 13.69 -5.24 4.47
C ILE A 269 15.19 -5.24 4.10
N ASN A 270 15.59 -5.54 2.88
CA ASN A 270 16.99 -5.57 2.46
C ASN A 270 17.25 -4.76 1.19
N GLY A 271 16.45 -3.74 0.95
CA GLY A 271 16.70 -2.77 -0.12
C GLY A 271 17.67 -1.71 0.31
#